data_5a79c23fcb920a324566f9b714cdb08c
#
_entry.id   5a79c23fcb920a324566f9b714cdb08c
#
_cell.length_a   1.000
_cell.length_b   1.000
_cell.length_c   1.000
_cell.angle_alpha   90.00
_cell.angle_beta   90.00
_cell.angle_gamma   90.00
#
_symmetry.space_group_name_H-M   'P 1'
#
loop_
_entity.id
_entity.type
_entity.pdbx_description
1 polymer ?
#
loop_
_entity_poly.entity_id
_entity_poly.type
_entity_poly.pdbx_seq_one_letter_code
_entity_poly.pdbx_strand_id
1 'polypeptide(L)'
;MGKVLSVVAASAALLEGSMKAALPDKNMEGEIFLINRQHSVSEYFVPETLRKVEATGMSQSMREDAAAALEEMFAAAKEEGINLSTVSGYRSYSKQATIYARKKASQGEEAADRVSARPGTSEHQLGLAMDIAKKGSSQLNSAFAETKEGQWVAANAHRFGFIVRYLKEYEDVTGYMYEPWHVRYVGREQAQAIFESGVPMETYMTGYKLGVYDFLLHQATNE
;
A
#
# COMPACT_ATOMS: atom_id res chain seq x y z
N MET A 1 45.26 1.78 -8.61
CA MET A 1 44.19 1.80 -7.61
C MET A 1 43.23 3.01 -7.74
N GLY A 2 43.71 4.24 -8.03
CA GLY A 2 42.81 5.42 -8.08
C GLY A 2 41.75 5.43 -9.20
N LYS A 3 42.02 4.87 -10.39
CA LYS A 3 41.09 4.86 -11.51
C LYS A 3 39.93 3.89 -11.33
N VAL A 4 40.14 2.75 -10.67
CA VAL A 4 39.08 1.75 -10.40
C VAL A 4 38.08 2.29 -9.36
N LEU A 5 38.57 2.95 -8.30
CA LEU A 5 37.73 3.61 -7.30
C LEU A 5 36.88 4.76 -7.90
N SER A 6 37.44 5.51 -8.88
CA SER A 6 36.72 6.58 -9.56
C SER A 6 35.58 6.05 -10.46
N VAL A 7 35.78 4.92 -11.15
CA VAL A 7 34.76 4.28 -11.99
C VAL A 7 33.65 3.68 -11.15
N VAL A 8 33.98 3.02 -10.04
CA VAL A 8 32.98 2.44 -9.12
C VAL A 8 32.15 3.54 -8.44
N ALA A 9 32.77 4.65 -8.03
CA ALA A 9 32.05 5.80 -7.46
C ALA A 9 31.16 6.50 -8.50
N ALA A 10 31.60 6.63 -9.75
CA ALA A 10 30.81 7.20 -10.83
C ALA A 10 29.65 6.27 -11.24
N SER A 11 29.88 4.97 -11.25
CA SER A 11 28.83 3.97 -11.52
C SER A 11 27.80 3.91 -10.37
N ALA A 12 28.23 4.00 -9.12
CA ALA A 12 27.33 4.09 -7.96
C ALA A 12 26.50 5.37 -7.99
N ALA A 13 27.08 6.51 -8.33
CA ALA A 13 26.35 7.78 -8.47
C ALA A 13 25.37 7.79 -9.65
N LEU A 14 25.73 7.13 -10.78
CA LEU A 14 24.83 6.90 -11.92
C LEU A 14 23.70 5.94 -11.57
N LEU A 15 23.97 4.89 -10.78
CA LEU A 15 22.98 3.95 -10.28
C LEU A 15 22.07 4.61 -9.23
N GLU A 16 22.60 5.42 -8.31
CA GLU A 16 21.79 6.25 -7.41
C GLU A 16 20.94 7.25 -8.20
N GLY A 17 21.44 7.86 -9.24
CA GLY A 17 20.70 8.74 -10.14
C GLY A 17 19.63 8.00 -10.92
N SER A 18 19.92 6.81 -11.45
CA SER A 18 18.98 5.95 -12.16
C SER A 18 17.95 5.32 -11.21
N MET A 19 18.34 4.91 -10.02
CA MET A 19 17.42 4.42 -8.99
C MET A 19 16.55 5.52 -8.41
N LYS A 20 17.06 6.75 -8.22
CA LYS A 20 16.24 7.92 -7.90
C LYS A 20 15.29 8.30 -9.05
N ALA A 21 15.69 8.05 -10.30
CA ALA A 21 14.83 8.27 -11.46
C ALA A 21 13.80 7.14 -11.66
N ALA A 22 14.10 5.93 -11.21
CA ALA A 22 13.19 4.77 -11.22
C ALA A 22 12.39 4.63 -9.91
N LEU A 23 12.74 5.38 -8.87
CA LEU A 23 12.04 5.41 -7.61
C LEU A 23 10.74 6.26 -7.73
N PRO A 24 9.80 6.01 -6.85
CA PRO A 24 8.39 6.41 -6.91
C PRO A 24 8.08 7.88 -7.15
N ASP A 25 9.01 8.80 -6.92
CA ASP A 25 8.81 10.24 -7.15
C ASP A 25 8.49 10.60 -8.62
N LYS A 26 8.81 9.71 -9.57
CA LYS A 26 8.53 9.89 -11.00
C LYS A 26 7.52 8.90 -11.58
N ASN A 27 7.22 7.82 -10.86
CA ASN A 27 6.19 6.85 -11.25
C ASN A 27 5.21 6.64 -10.11
N MET A 28 4.49 7.69 -9.74
CA MET A 28 3.44 7.64 -8.71
C MET A 28 2.26 6.77 -9.12
N GLU A 29 2.17 6.36 -10.39
CA GLU A 29 1.20 5.40 -10.90
C GLU A 29 1.66 3.94 -10.71
N GLY A 30 2.90 3.71 -10.24
CA GLY A 30 3.42 2.37 -9.96
C GLY A 30 2.66 1.66 -8.85
N GLU A 31 2.44 0.37 -9.01
CA GLU A 31 1.69 -0.47 -8.06
C GLU A 31 2.39 -0.58 -6.70
N ILE A 32 3.72 -0.64 -6.70
CA ILE A 32 4.55 -0.77 -5.50
C ILE A 32 5.04 0.58 -4.94
N PHE A 33 4.40 1.68 -5.29
CA PHE A 33 4.74 2.99 -4.74
C PHE A 33 4.51 3.02 -3.23
N LEU A 34 5.59 3.25 -2.46
CA LEU A 34 5.51 3.37 -1.01
C LEU A 34 5.11 4.79 -0.60
N ILE A 35 3.90 4.95 -0.11
CA ILE A 35 3.42 6.16 0.55
C ILE A 35 3.22 5.88 2.04
N ASN A 36 3.78 6.71 2.88
CA ASN A 36 3.70 6.59 4.34
C ASN A 36 4.09 7.93 4.97
N ARG A 37 4.38 7.96 6.28
CA ARG A 37 4.76 9.20 7.00
C ARG A 37 6.01 9.89 6.46
N GLN A 38 6.90 9.16 5.78
CA GLN A 38 8.16 9.66 5.24
C GLN A 38 8.07 9.98 3.75
N HIS A 39 7.10 9.39 3.05
CA HIS A 39 6.90 9.53 1.61
C HIS A 39 5.47 10.01 1.35
N SER A 40 5.36 11.21 0.81
CA SER A 40 4.07 11.85 0.52
C SER A 40 3.89 12.13 -0.97
N VAL A 41 2.65 12.28 -1.39
CA VAL A 41 2.29 12.81 -2.70
C VAL A 41 1.79 14.25 -2.58
N SER A 42 1.81 14.96 -3.70
CA SER A 42 1.31 16.33 -3.80
C SER A 42 -0.18 16.43 -3.44
N GLU A 43 -0.61 17.58 -2.92
CA GLU A 43 -2.03 17.89 -2.71
C GLU A 43 -2.85 17.87 -4.02
N TYR A 44 -2.20 18.07 -5.17
CA TYR A 44 -2.81 18.06 -6.50
C TYR A 44 -2.80 16.66 -7.15
N PHE A 45 -2.17 15.67 -6.52
CA PHE A 45 -2.13 14.33 -7.08
C PHE A 45 -3.53 13.69 -7.07
N VAL A 46 -3.98 13.28 -8.25
CA VAL A 46 -5.19 12.49 -8.49
C VAL A 46 -4.81 11.41 -9.51
N PRO A 47 -5.08 10.12 -9.24
CA PRO A 47 -4.85 9.06 -10.22
C PRO A 47 -5.63 9.30 -11.52
N GLU A 48 -5.01 9.01 -12.68
CA GLU A 48 -5.61 9.27 -14.00
C GLU A 48 -6.82 8.38 -14.30
N THR A 49 -6.82 7.15 -13.79
CA THR A 49 -7.77 6.11 -14.19
C THR A 49 -8.75 5.72 -13.07
N LEU A 50 -9.20 6.68 -12.27
CA LEU A 50 -10.21 6.41 -11.23
C LEU A 50 -11.55 6.00 -11.81
N ARG A 51 -12.08 4.84 -11.37
CA ARG A 51 -13.44 4.42 -11.66
C ARG A 51 -14.15 3.89 -10.40
N LYS A 52 -15.47 3.81 -10.47
CA LYS A 52 -16.27 3.14 -9.44
C LYS A 52 -15.97 1.64 -9.43
N VAL A 53 -15.94 1.08 -8.23
CA VAL A 53 -15.85 -0.36 -8.00
C VAL A 53 -17.24 -0.96 -8.07
N GLU A 54 -17.41 -1.99 -8.89
CA GLU A 54 -18.66 -2.73 -9.04
C GLU A 54 -18.71 -3.90 -8.05
N ALA A 55 -18.79 -3.58 -6.76
CA ALA A 55 -18.81 -4.56 -5.68
C ALA A 55 -19.85 -4.19 -4.60
N THR A 56 -20.19 -5.18 -3.76
CA THR A 56 -21.11 -4.99 -2.63
C THR A 56 -20.55 -3.99 -1.63
N GLY A 57 -21.37 -3.05 -1.15
CA GLY A 57 -21.02 -2.11 -0.08
C GLY A 57 -21.28 -0.67 -0.45
N MET A 58 -20.47 0.24 0.10
CA MET A 58 -20.56 1.65 -0.22
C MET A 58 -20.00 1.91 -1.62
N SER A 59 -20.62 2.83 -2.36
CA SER A 59 -20.10 3.25 -3.67
C SER A 59 -18.75 3.95 -3.49
N GLN A 60 -17.69 3.26 -3.88
CA GLN A 60 -16.30 3.71 -3.75
C GLN A 60 -15.63 3.72 -5.11
N SER A 61 -14.51 4.45 -5.23
CA SER A 61 -13.67 4.44 -6.42
C SER A 61 -12.28 3.96 -6.08
N MET A 62 -11.64 3.33 -7.04
CA MET A 62 -10.21 2.96 -7.04
C MET A 62 -9.62 3.26 -8.41
N ARG A 63 -8.29 3.18 -8.52
CA ARG A 63 -7.62 3.09 -9.82
C ARG A 63 -8.15 1.88 -10.58
N GLU A 64 -8.28 1.97 -11.89
CA GLU A 64 -9.00 0.99 -12.72
C GLU A 64 -8.52 -0.45 -12.55
N ASP A 65 -7.20 -0.65 -12.56
CA ASP A 65 -6.56 -1.95 -12.35
C ASP A 65 -6.81 -2.53 -10.96
N ALA A 66 -6.68 -1.71 -9.92
CA ALA A 66 -6.99 -2.11 -8.56
C ALA A 66 -8.49 -2.38 -8.35
N ALA A 67 -9.37 -1.63 -9.02
CA ALA A 67 -10.80 -1.85 -9.00
C ALA A 67 -11.17 -3.22 -9.62
N ALA A 68 -10.61 -3.55 -10.79
CA ALA A 68 -10.83 -4.85 -11.45
C ALA A 68 -10.36 -6.01 -10.56
N ALA A 69 -9.17 -5.89 -9.97
CA ALA A 69 -8.63 -6.90 -9.07
C ALA A 69 -9.47 -7.08 -7.79
N LEU A 70 -10.03 -5.99 -7.24
CA LEU A 70 -10.93 -6.06 -6.08
C LEU A 70 -12.24 -6.76 -6.42
N GLU A 71 -12.81 -6.49 -7.58
CA GLU A 71 -14.02 -7.13 -8.07
C GLU A 71 -13.82 -8.64 -8.22
N GLU A 72 -12.68 -9.08 -8.78
CA GLU A 72 -12.30 -10.50 -8.84
C GLU A 72 -12.16 -11.11 -7.45
N MET A 73 -11.51 -10.43 -6.52
CA MET A 73 -11.36 -10.88 -5.13
C MET A 73 -12.73 -11.07 -4.46
N PHE A 74 -13.65 -10.14 -4.66
CA PHE A 74 -15.00 -10.22 -4.07
C PHE A 74 -15.85 -11.32 -4.71
N ALA A 75 -15.68 -11.57 -6.03
CA ALA A 75 -16.33 -12.66 -6.72
C ALA A 75 -15.86 -14.03 -6.19
N ALA A 76 -14.54 -14.23 -6.07
CA ALA A 76 -13.97 -15.45 -5.51
C ALA A 76 -14.37 -15.69 -4.06
N ALA A 77 -14.33 -14.65 -3.22
CA ALA A 77 -14.81 -14.73 -1.85
C ALA A 77 -16.28 -15.19 -1.77
N LYS A 78 -17.13 -14.62 -2.63
CA LYS A 78 -18.54 -14.97 -2.69
C LYS A 78 -18.79 -16.43 -3.09
N GLU A 79 -18.01 -16.96 -4.02
CA GLU A 79 -18.06 -18.39 -4.42
C GLU A 79 -17.75 -19.31 -3.23
N GLU A 80 -16.86 -18.88 -2.32
CA GLU A 80 -16.52 -19.59 -1.08
C GLU A 80 -17.48 -19.27 0.10
N GLY A 81 -18.61 -18.56 -0.15
CA GLY A 81 -19.58 -18.22 0.88
C GLY A 81 -19.16 -17.06 1.82
N ILE A 82 -18.11 -16.33 1.43
CA ILE A 82 -17.58 -15.15 2.14
C ILE A 82 -18.19 -13.89 1.53
N ASN A 83 -18.83 -13.07 2.35
CA ASN A 83 -19.54 -11.90 1.85
C ASN A 83 -18.84 -10.60 2.31
N LEU A 84 -18.02 -10.04 1.44
CA LEU A 84 -17.28 -8.79 1.65
C LEU A 84 -18.13 -7.55 1.29
N SER A 85 -17.73 -6.40 1.80
CA SER A 85 -18.35 -5.09 1.59
C SER A 85 -17.28 -4.00 1.51
N THR A 86 -17.34 -3.13 0.50
CA THR A 86 -16.50 -1.93 0.41
C THR A 86 -16.96 -0.88 1.42
N VAL A 87 -16.02 -0.19 2.06
CA VAL A 87 -16.31 0.88 3.03
C VAL A 87 -15.67 2.20 2.61
N SER A 88 -14.37 2.23 2.31
CA SER A 88 -13.66 3.45 1.93
C SER A 88 -12.59 3.15 0.89
N GLY A 89 -12.69 3.75 -0.27
CA GLY A 89 -11.73 3.67 -1.38
C GLY A 89 -10.94 4.96 -1.54
N TYR A 90 -10.86 5.49 -2.77
CA TYR A 90 -10.16 6.74 -3.06
C TYR A 90 -10.62 7.88 -2.15
N ARG A 91 -9.63 8.60 -1.63
CA ARG A 91 -9.82 9.84 -0.85
C ARG A 91 -8.88 10.93 -1.35
N SER A 92 -9.42 12.06 -1.79
CA SER A 92 -8.61 13.23 -2.15
C SER A 92 -7.82 13.77 -0.95
N TYR A 93 -6.75 14.52 -1.21
CA TYR A 93 -6.00 15.23 -0.19
C TYR A 93 -6.90 16.04 0.75
N SER A 94 -7.83 16.83 0.21
CA SER A 94 -8.74 17.68 1.00
C SER A 94 -9.69 16.85 1.89
N LYS A 95 -10.15 15.69 1.40
CA LYS A 95 -10.96 14.78 2.21
C LYS A 95 -10.15 14.19 3.35
N GLN A 96 -8.91 13.77 3.08
CA GLN A 96 -8.00 13.26 4.11
C GLN A 96 -7.66 14.33 5.15
N ALA A 97 -7.44 15.58 4.72
CA ALA A 97 -7.20 16.70 5.63
C ALA A 97 -8.37 16.90 6.61
N THR A 98 -9.60 16.84 6.12
CA THR A 98 -10.81 16.93 6.96
C THR A 98 -10.91 15.79 7.98
N ILE A 99 -10.62 14.55 7.54
CA ILE A 99 -10.65 13.36 8.41
C ILE A 99 -9.59 13.48 9.50
N TYR A 100 -8.35 13.79 9.11
CA TYR A 100 -7.24 13.91 10.03
C TYR A 100 -7.47 15.03 11.06
N ALA A 101 -7.90 16.23 10.61
CA ALA A 101 -8.19 17.35 11.50
C ALA A 101 -9.26 17.00 12.54
N ARG A 102 -10.32 16.28 12.16
CA ARG A 102 -11.35 15.81 13.08
C ARG A 102 -10.79 14.83 14.12
N LYS A 103 -9.96 13.87 13.70
CA LYS A 103 -9.32 12.92 14.61
C LYS A 103 -8.37 13.64 15.57
N LYS A 104 -7.52 14.54 15.04
CA LYS A 104 -6.61 15.36 15.86
C LYS A 104 -7.37 16.20 16.91
N ALA A 105 -8.48 16.80 16.53
CA ALA A 105 -9.30 17.59 17.46
C ALA A 105 -9.97 16.74 18.56
N SER A 106 -10.33 15.48 18.26
CA SER A 106 -11.04 14.61 19.19
C SER A 106 -10.15 13.83 20.15
N GLN A 107 -8.92 13.49 19.77
CA GLN A 107 -8.06 12.57 20.54
C GLN A 107 -6.60 13.00 20.67
N GLY A 108 -6.24 14.19 20.13
CA GLY A 108 -4.88 14.71 20.10
C GLY A 108 -4.08 14.22 18.89
N GLU A 109 -2.94 14.89 18.63
CA GLU A 109 -2.13 14.62 17.43
C GLU A 109 -1.50 13.22 17.45
N GLU A 110 -0.88 12.83 18.54
CA GLU A 110 -0.20 11.55 18.68
C GLU A 110 -1.16 10.35 18.45
N ALA A 111 -2.33 10.39 19.07
CA ALA A 111 -3.33 9.34 18.88
C ALA A 111 -3.93 9.38 17.46
N ALA A 112 -4.11 10.58 16.87
CA ALA A 112 -4.58 10.70 15.49
C ALA A 112 -3.59 10.13 14.49
N ASP A 113 -2.29 10.34 14.68
CA ASP A 113 -1.24 9.81 13.82
C ASP A 113 -1.23 8.27 13.78
N ARG A 114 -1.57 7.60 14.88
CA ARG A 114 -1.62 6.13 14.92
C ARG A 114 -2.78 5.52 14.14
N VAL A 115 -3.87 6.26 13.93
CA VAL A 115 -5.12 5.75 13.35
C VAL A 115 -5.56 6.47 12.07
N SER A 116 -4.77 7.41 11.59
CA SER A 116 -5.11 8.19 10.38
C SER A 116 -3.86 8.79 9.75
N ALA A 117 -3.70 8.60 8.47
CA ALA A 117 -2.63 9.24 7.71
C ALA A 117 -2.81 10.77 7.68
N ARG A 118 -1.71 11.50 7.75
CA ARG A 118 -1.69 12.92 7.46
C ARG A 118 -2.03 13.16 5.97
N PRO A 119 -2.57 14.34 5.61
CA PRO A 119 -2.82 14.66 4.20
C PRO A 119 -1.56 14.48 3.35
N GLY A 120 -1.71 13.87 2.18
CA GLY A 120 -0.59 13.55 1.30
C GLY A 120 0.15 12.26 1.62
N THR A 121 -0.12 11.60 2.77
CA THR A 121 0.57 10.37 3.17
C THR A 121 -0.37 9.15 3.23
N SER A 122 -1.59 9.27 2.71
CA SER A 122 -2.60 8.21 2.70
C SER A 122 -2.58 7.42 1.40
N GLU A 123 -2.51 6.09 1.48
CA GLU A 123 -2.62 5.19 0.34
C GLU A 123 -3.96 5.31 -0.41
N HIS A 124 -5.00 5.76 0.25
CA HIS A 124 -6.28 6.03 -0.39
C HIS A 124 -6.20 7.16 -1.44
N GLN A 125 -5.23 8.08 -1.32
CA GLN A 125 -5.02 9.12 -2.33
C GLN A 125 -4.43 8.55 -3.62
N LEU A 126 -3.74 7.40 -3.57
CA LEU A 126 -3.25 6.70 -4.76
C LEU A 126 -4.37 5.96 -5.53
N GLY A 127 -5.57 5.82 -4.94
CA GLY A 127 -6.61 4.97 -5.50
C GLY A 127 -6.29 3.47 -5.44
N LEU A 128 -5.28 3.07 -4.65
CA LEU A 128 -4.79 1.70 -4.55
C LEU A 128 -5.19 0.98 -3.24
N ALA A 129 -5.86 1.69 -2.32
CA ALA A 129 -6.31 1.12 -1.06
C ALA A 129 -7.83 1.06 -0.97
N MET A 130 -8.32 0.01 -0.31
CA MET A 130 -9.74 -0.16 0.05
C MET A 130 -9.85 -0.64 1.48
N ASP A 131 -10.65 0.06 2.26
CA ASP A 131 -11.13 -0.46 3.53
C ASP A 131 -12.34 -1.35 3.27
N ILE A 132 -12.32 -2.58 3.80
CA ILE A 132 -13.34 -3.60 3.58
C ILE A 132 -13.92 -4.09 4.90
N ALA A 133 -15.15 -4.58 4.86
CA ALA A 133 -15.85 -5.16 6.00
C ALA A 133 -16.65 -6.40 5.58
N LYS A 134 -17.24 -7.10 6.55
CA LYS A 134 -18.28 -8.09 6.24
C LYS A 134 -19.54 -7.41 5.73
N LYS A 135 -20.28 -8.07 4.86
CA LYS A 135 -21.54 -7.57 4.31
C LYS A 135 -22.51 -7.10 5.42
N GLY A 136 -23.05 -5.92 5.23
CA GLY A 136 -23.98 -5.30 6.20
C GLY A 136 -23.29 -4.58 7.36
N SER A 137 -21.96 -4.49 7.35
CA SER A 137 -21.18 -3.70 8.32
C SER A 137 -20.34 -2.63 7.59
N SER A 138 -20.12 -1.53 8.29
CA SER A 138 -19.14 -0.49 7.92
C SER A 138 -18.14 -0.23 9.05
N GLN A 139 -18.09 -1.12 10.05
CA GLN A 139 -17.18 -0.97 11.17
C GLN A 139 -15.77 -1.40 10.77
N LEU A 140 -14.82 -0.50 10.97
CA LEU A 140 -13.40 -0.69 10.73
C LEU A 140 -12.70 -0.79 12.09
N ASN A 141 -12.51 -2.01 12.57
CA ASN A 141 -11.83 -2.31 13.83
C ASN A 141 -11.17 -3.70 13.77
N SER A 142 -10.29 -3.98 14.73
CA SER A 142 -9.50 -5.22 14.78
C SER A 142 -10.35 -6.50 14.90
N ALA A 143 -11.61 -6.41 15.37
CA ALA A 143 -12.51 -7.56 15.43
C ALA A 143 -12.86 -8.12 14.04
N PHE A 144 -12.62 -7.37 12.96
CA PHE A 144 -12.73 -7.91 11.60
C PHE A 144 -11.83 -9.14 11.38
N ALA A 145 -10.62 -9.16 11.96
CA ALA A 145 -9.69 -10.29 11.86
C ALA A 145 -10.26 -11.60 12.40
N GLU A 146 -11.18 -11.53 13.38
CA GLU A 146 -11.80 -12.70 14.01
C GLU A 146 -13.01 -13.23 13.21
N THR A 147 -13.45 -12.48 12.19
CA THR A 147 -14.54 -12.91 11.31
C THR A 147 -14.03 -13.87 10.23
N LYS A 148 -14.91 -14.72 9.72
CA LYS A 148 -14.57 -15.57 8.56
C LYS A 148 -14.15 -14.74 7.34
N GLU A 149 -14.72 -13.55 7.17
CA GLU A 149 -14.36 -12.61 6.12
C GLU A 149 -12.94 -12.09 6.28
N GLY A 150 -12.57 -11.64 7.48
CA GLY A 150 -11.21 -11.15 7.76
C GLY A 150 -10.15 -12.24 7.64
N GLN A 151 -10.43 -13.44 8.14
CA GLN A 151 -9.54 -14.60 7.99
C GLN A 151 -9.34 -14.99 6.53
N TRP A 152 -10.42 -14.98 5.73
CA TRP A 152 -10.33 -15.25 4.31
C TRP A 152 -9.49 -14.20 3.59
N VAL A 153 -9.69 -12.91 3.89
CA VAL A 153 -8.90 -11.81 3.31
C VAL A 153 -7.44 -11.96 3.66
N ALA A 154 -7.10 -12.20 4.92
CA ALA A 154 -5.72 -12.39 5.36
C ALA A 154 -5.02 -13.55 4.62
N ALA A 155 -5.75 -14.63 4.32
CA ALA A 155 -5.22 -15.81 3.65
C ALA A 155 -5.20 -15.71 2.13
N ASN A 156 -6.01 -14.85 1.49
CA ASN A 156 -6.28 -14.93 0.06
C ASN A 156 -6.05 -13.63 -0.73
N ALA A 157 -6.00 -12.46 -0.08
CA ALA A 157 -5.92 -11.17 -0.77
C ALA A 157 -4.74 -11.09 -1.75
N HIS A 158 -3.60 -11.72 -1.41
CA HIS A 158 -2.39 -11.75 -2.24
C HIS A 158 -2.62 -12.39 -3.62
N ARG A 159 -3.50 -13.37 -3.73
CA ARG A 159 -3.88 -14.04 -5.00
C ARG A 159 -4.46 -13.06 -6.03
N PHE A 160 -5.00 -11.94 -5.55
CA PHE A 160 -5.64 -10.88 -6.34
C PHE A 160 -4.81 -9.60 -6.40
N GLY A 161 -3.57 -9.64 -5.95
CA GLY A 161 -2.68 -8.48 -5.98
C GLY A 161 -2.81 -7.53 -4.78
N PHE A 162 -3.52 -7.93 -3.72
CA PHE A 162 -3.68 -7.14 -2.50
C PHE A 162 -2.86 -7.69 -1.35
N ILE A 163 -2.40 -6.80 -0.49
CA ILE A 163 -1.83 -7.14 0.83
C ILE A 163 -2.70 -6.55 1.94
N VAL A 164 -2.78 -7.22 3.09
CA VAL A 164 -3.18 -6.58 4.33
C VAL A 164 -2.03 -5.67 4.75
N ARG A 165 -2.27 -4.37 4.73
CA ARG A 165 -1.19 -3.38 4.73
C ARG A 165 -0.53 -3.17 6.08
N TYR A 166 -1.30 -3.13 7.15
CA TYR A 166 -0.84 -2.82 8.50
C TYR A 166 -1.00 -4.02 9.41
N LEU A 167 0.11 -4.75 9.59
CA LEU A 167 0.18 -5.99 10.36
C LEU A 167 0.39 -5.71 11.85
N LYS A 168 -0.17 -6.56 12.72
CA LYS A 168 -0.17 -6.36 14.17
C LYS A 168 1.24 -6.30 14.77
N GLU A 169 2.14 -7.16 14.30
CA GLU A 169 3.50 -7.29 14.81
C GLU A 169 4.44 -6.18 14.33
N TYR A 170 3.95 -5.28 13.44
CA TYR A 170 4.77 -4.28 12.74
C TYR A 170 4.26 -2.84 12.90
N GLU A 171 3.47 -2.56 13.94
CA GLU A 171 2.95 -1.21 14.21
C GLU A 171 4.08 -0.18 14.39
N ASP A 172 5.21 -0.57 14.99
CA ASP A 172 6.37 0.30 15.17
C ASP A 172 7.11 0.60 13.84
N VAL A 173 7.04 -0.32 12.88
CA VAL A 173 7.67 -0.15 11.54
C VAL A 173 6.80 0.74 10.65
N THR A 174 5.50 0.47 10.59
CA THR A 174 4.56 1.21 9.74
C THR A 174 4.14 2.53 10.35
N GLY A 175 4.17 2.62 11.68
CA GLY A 175 3.69 3.74 12.48
C GLY A 175 2.16 3.77 12.64
N TYR A 176 1.43 2.78 12.10
CA TYR A 176 -0.02 2.65 12.20
C TYR A 176 -0.38 1.42 13.04
N MET A 177 -1.51 1.51 13.73
CA MET A 177 -2.07 0.35 14.43
C MET A 177 -2.48 -0.75 13.44
N TYR A 178 -2.69 -1.96 13.94
CA TYR A 178 -3.19 -3.08 13.17
C TYR A 178 -4.54 -2.78 12.49
N GLU A 179 -4.59 -2.92 11.17
CA GLU A 179 -5.78 -2.66 10.35
C GLU A 179 -6.09 -3.85 9.42
N PRO A 180 -6.72 -4.93 9.91
CA PRO A 180 -7.03 -6.11 9.10
C PRO A 180 -8.02 -5.83 7.95
N TRP A 181 -8.72 -4.71 7.99
CA TRP A 181 -9.68 -4.25 6.99
C TRP A 181 -9.01 -3.48 5.83
N HIS A 182 -7.81 -2.94 6.03
CA HIS A 182 -7.14 -2.10 5.04
C HIS A 182 -6.31 -2.96 4.08
N VAL A 183 -6.79 -3.08 2.83
CA VAL A 183 -6.07 -3.80 1.78
C VAL A 183 -5.46 -2.82 0.78
N ARG A 184 -4.21 -3.08 0.41
CA ARG A 184 -3.44 -2.30 -0.56
C ARG A 184 -3.14 -3.14 -1.80
N TYR A 185 -3.50 -2.63 -2.99
CA TYR A 185 -3.11 -3.20 -4.26
C TYR A 185 -1.64 -2.91 -4.58
N VAL A 186 -0.89 -3.93 -4.92
CA VAL A 186 0.55 -3.88 -5.26
C VAL A 186 0.88 -4.75 -6.47
N GLY A 187 -0.15 -5.24 -7.19
CA GLY A 187 0.03 -6.24 -8.27
C GLY A 187 0.23 -7.66 -7.74
N ARG A 188 -0.13 -8.66 -8.55
CA ARG A 188 -0.18 -10.07 -8.10
C ARG A 188 1.18 -10.62 -7.71
N GLU A 189 2.21 -10.35 -8.51
CA GLU A 189 3.56 -10.82 -8.27
C GLU A 189 4.11 -10.26 -6.95
N GLN A 190 3.99 -8.95 -6.75
CA GLN A 190 4.48 -8.28 -5.55
C GLN A 190 3.66 -8.67 -4.31
N ALA A 191 2.35 -8.80 -4.45
CA ALA A 191 1.49 -9.23 -3.34
C ALA A 191 1.85 -10.64 -2.85
N GLN A 192 2.11 -11.56 -3.78
CA GLN A 192 2.56 -12.91 -3.45
C GLN A 192 3.90 -12.88 -2.71
N ALA A 193 4.88 -12.15 -3.24
CA ALA A 193 6.22 -12.05 -2.63
C ALA A 193 6.18 -11.39 -1.24
N ILE A 194 5.39 -10.33 -1.06
CA ILE A 194 5.21 -9.68 0.25
C ILE A 194 4.50 -10.62 1.22
N PHE A 195 3.46 -11.32 0.80
CA PHE A 195 2.75 -12.30 1.62
C PHE A 195 3.67 -13.42 2.10
N GLU A 196 4.45 -14.02 1.20
CA GLU A 196 5.42 -15.08 1.52
C GLU A 196 6.55 -14.61 2.44
N SER A 197 6.95 -13.35 2.32
CA SER A 197 8.00 -12.77 3.17
C SER A 197 7.54 -12.57 4.62
N GLY A 198 6.23 -12.45 4.86
CA GLY A 198 5.64 -12.20 6.18
C GLY A 198 6.01 -10.86 6.82
N VAL A 199 6.58 -9.90 6.05
CA VAL A 199 6.98 -8.58 6.55
C VAL A 199 6.16 -7.46 5.90
N PRO A 200 6.08 -6.26 6.54
CA PRO A 200 5.34 -5.14 5.97
C PRO A 200 6.05 -4.58 4.73
N MET A 201 5.30 -3.86 3.91
CA MET A 201 5.77 -3.28 2.65
C MET A 201 7.04 -2.42 2.83
N GLU A 202 7.17 -1.69 3.93
CA GLU A 202 8.38 -0.91 4.25
C GLU A 202 9.63 -1.78 4.29
N THR A 203 9.57 -2.88 5.02
CA THR A 203 10.70 -3.82 5.18
C THR A 203 10.99 -4.54 3.85
N TYR A 204 9.93 -5.03 3.18
CA TYR A 204 10.06 -5.70 1.89
C TYR A 204 10.74 -4.78 0.85
N MET A 205 10.29 -3.54 0.72
CA MET A 205 10.84 -2.57 -0.23
C MET A 205 12.29 -2.21 0.06
N THR A 206 12.69 -2.18 1.33
CA THR A 206 14.10 -1.97 1.72
C THR A 206 14.95 -3.16 1.28
N GLY A 207 14.52 -4.38 1.54
CA GLY A 207 15.21 -5.60 1.10
C GLY A 207 15.30 -5.71 -0.41
N TYR A 208 14.23 -5.39 -1.13
CA TYR A 208 14.19 -5.37 -2.59
C TYR A 208 15.20 -4.37 -3.18
N LYS A 209 15.26 -3.15 -2.64
CA LYS A 209 16.24 -2.13 -3.07
C LYS A 209 17.67 -2.57 -2.84
N LEU A 210 17.98 -3.17 -1.69
CA LEU A 210 19.31 -3.71 -1.38
C LEU A 210 19.67 -4.85 -2.33
N GLY A 211 18.77 -5.78 -2.60
CA GLY A 211 19.01 -6.88 -3.55
C GLY A 211 19.27 -6.39 -4.97
N VAL A 212 18.54 -5.40 -5.46
CA VAL A 212 18.79 -4.77 -6.77
C VAL A 212 20.15 -4.07 -6.78
N TYR A 213 20.51 -3.37 -5.71
CA TYR A 213 21.80 -2.69 -5.58
C TYR A 213 22.98 -3.69 -5.61
N ASP A 214 22.88 -4.77 -4.84
CA ASP A 214 23.90 -5.83 -4.82
C ASP A 214 24.07 -6.52 -6.18
N PHE A 215 22.95 -6.79 -6.86
CA PHE A 215 22.96 -7.34 -8.21
C PHE A 215 23.68 -6.42 -9.20
N LEU A 216 23.35 -5.13 -9.20
CA LEU A 216 23.98 -4.14 -10.10
C LEU A 216 25.45 -3.93 -9.79
N LEU A 217 25.85 -3.93 -8.50
CA LEU A 217 27.26 -3.91 -8.12
C LEU A 217 28.02 -5.13 -8.64
N HIS A 218 27.43 -6.32 -8.53
CA HIS A 218 28.05 -7.57 -9.01
C HIS A 218 28.26 -7.56 -10.52
N GLN A 219 27.31 -7.04 -11.29
CA GLN A 219 27.45 -6.85 -12.73
C GLN A 219 28.58 -5.87 -13.08
N ALA A 220 28.66 -4.74 -12.36
CA ALA A 220 29.66 -3.70 -12.60
C ALA A 220 31.10 -4.10 -12.18
N THR A 221 31.25 -5.13 -11.34
CA THR A 221 32.58 -5.59 -10.87
C THR A 221 33.09 -6.82 -11.61
N ASN A 222 32.25 -7.48 -12.42
CA ASN A 222 32.60 -8.66 -13.21
C ASN A 222 32.87 -8.34 -14.69
N GLU A 223 32.85 -7.05 -15.09
CA GLU A 223 33.37 -6.52 -16.34
C GLU A 223 34.77 -5.91 -16.14
#